data_f54c9681c7a29d7186b8858bcdfe54ac
#
_entry.id   f54c9681c7a29d7186b8858bcdfe54ac
#
_cell.length_a   1.000
_cell.length_b   1.000
_cell.length_c   1.000
_cell.angle_alpha   90.00
_cell.angle_beta   90.00
_cell.angle_gamma   90.00
#
_symmetry.space_group_name_H-M   'P 1'
#
loop_
_entity.id
_entity.type
_entity.pdbx_description
1 polymer ?
#
loop_
_entity_poly.entity_id
_entity_poly.type
_entity_poly.pdbx_seq_one_letter_code
_entity_poly.pdbx_strand_id
1 'polypeptide(L)'
;PDVSSAASDVYKRQVRTTPCEREVEGSAGDVMGGEIPTDSSGALKYLRVQYAGYEVFPGNELNGITFGGVGSGTSVEYIQVHNNADDCVEFFGGTVDVKHLICTGADDDNLDIDWGYQGRLQYVIVQQANDKGDHIVESDNVNSDSAVGYLSEPRSNPIVANFTFVSSCLLYTSDAADDTSG
;
A
#
# COMPACT_ATOMS: atom_id res chain seq x y z
N PRO A 1 -3.25 -2.31 24.63
CA PRO A 1 -2.16 -1.60 24.01
C PRO A 1 -2.73 -0.87 22.80
N ASP A 2 -2.47 0.43 22.76
CA ASP A 2 -2.95 1.29 21.74
C ASP A 2 -2.24 0.92 20.42
N VAL A 3 -2.97 0.46 19.41
CA VAL A 3 -2.40 0.10 18.11
C VAL A 3 -1.77 1.31 17.40
N SER A 4 -2.18 2.52 17.76
CA SER A 4 -1.59 3.75 17.24
C SER A 4 -0.13 3.96 17.65
N SER A 5 0.26 3.50 18.85
CA SER A 5 1.66 3.59 19.30
C SER A 5 2.57 2.52 18.68
N ALA A 6 2.00 1.38 18.27
CA ALA A 6 2.76 0.37 17.56
C ALA A 6 3.02 0.77 16.09
N ALA A 7 2.11 1.52 15.48
CA ALA A 7 2.31 2.04 14.13
C ALA A 7 3.45 3.07 14.08
N SER A 8 3.59 3.95 15.06
CA SER A 8 4.64 4.98 15.08
C SER A 8 6.07 4.42 15.21
N ASP A 9 6.25 3.21 15.74
CA ASP A 9 7.57 2.56 15.84
C ASP A 9 7.96 1.75 14.60
N VAL A 10 7.04 1.57 13.65
CA VAL A 10 7.25 0.75 12.45
C VAL A 10 7.96 1.53 11.34
N TYR A 11 8.13 2.81 11.48
CA TYR A 11 8.64 3.68 10.43
C TYR A 11 10.16 3.76 10.42
N LYS A 12 10.78 2.89 9.67
CA LYS A 12 12.20 3.05 9.37
C LYS A 12 12.53 2.53 7.99
N ARG A 13 12.39 3.42 6.97
CA ARG A 13 13.17 3.43 5.76
C ARG A 13 12.69 2.69 4.52
N GLN A 14 12.71 3.20 3.38
CA GLN A 14 13.74 3.69 2.48
C GLN A 14 13.21 4.49 1.30
N VAL A 15 13.50 5.68 1.19
CA VAL A 15 13.67 6.34 -0.10
C VAL A 15 14.99 7.09 -0.05
N ARG A 16 15.91 6.81 -0.94
CA ARG A 16 17.14 7.60 -1.09
C ARG A 16 16.82 8.96 -1.71
N THR A 17 16.11 9.74 -0.98
CA THR A 17 16.08 11.17 -1.16
C THR A 17 16.53 11.78 0.16
N THR A 18 17.32 12.80 0.11
CA THR A 18 17.70 13.51 1.32
C THR A 18 16.61 14.57 1.60
N PRO A 19 15.96 14.50 2.77
CA PRO A 19 16.09 13.52 3.82
C PRO A 19 15.38 12.18 3.47
N CYS A 20 15.85 11.08 4.05
CA CYS A 20 15.24 9.74 3.93
C CYS A 20 13.96 9.61 4.76
N GLU A 21 13.22 10.68 4.92
CA GLU A 21 12.02 10.77 5.72
C GLU A 21 10.93 11.49 4.91
N ARG A 22 9.71 11.03 5.08
CA ARG A 22 8.51 11.63 4.47
C ARG A 22 7.44 11.77 5.53
N GLU A 23 6.56 12.73 5.33
CA GLU A 23 5.38 12.88 6.15
C GLU A 23 4.44 11.68 5.95
N VAL A 24 3.85 11.22 7.04
CA VAL A 24 2.87 10.13 6.99
C VAL A 24 1.55 10.70 6.50
N GLU A 25 0.95 10.06 5.52
CA GLU A 25 -0.37 10.41 5.04
C GLU A 25 -1.40 10.40 6.18
N GLY A 26 -2.30 11.38 6.17
CA GLY A 26 -3.29 11.53 7.23
C GLY A 26 -2.76 12.01 8.58
N SER A 27 -1.46 12.28 8.72
CA SER A 27 -0.86 12.75 9.98
C SER A 27 -0.02 14.00 9.77
N ALA A 28 -0.30 15.03 10.55
CA ALA A 28 0.45 16.28 10.49
C ALA A 28 1.69 16.21 11.40
N GLY A 29 2.88 16.14 10.79
CA GLY A 29 4.17 16.20 11.48
C GLY A 29 4.76 14.85 11.90
N ASP A 30 4.08 13.75 11.65
CA ASP A 30 4.69 12.42 11.77
C ASP A 30 5.44 12.09 10.48
N VAL A 31 6.57 11.41 10.62
CA VAL A 31 7.43 11.07 9.48
C VAL A 31 7.71 9.58 9.43
N MET A 32 7.83 9.05 8.23
CA MET A 32 8.22 7.68 7.91
C MET A 32 9.53 7.65 7.13
N GLY A 33 10.22 6.54 7.16
CA GLY A 33 11.48 6.36 6.46
C GLY A 33 12.65 6.04 7.38
N GLY A 34 13.85 5.98 6.85
CA GLY A 34 15.07 5.65 7.61
C GLY A 34 16.17 5.05 6.74
N GLU A 35 17.20 4.37 7.31
CA GLU A 35 18.39 3.93 6.56
C GLU A 35 18.70 2.43 6.60
N ILE A 36 17.90 1.60 7.23
CA ILE A 36 18.23 0.19 7.41
C ILE A 36 17.17 -0.70 6.74
N PRO A 37 17.40 -1.19 5.51
CA PRO A 37 16.40 -1.99 4.78
C PRO A 37 16.06 -3.33 5.42
N THR A 38 16.85 -3.75 6.37
CA THR A 38 16.69 -5.05 7.04
C THR A 38 16.25 -4.91 8.49
N ASP A 39 15.82 -3.73 8.91
CA ASP A 39 15.35 -3.54 10.27
C ASP A 39 14.05 -4.32 10.55
N SER A 40 13.75 -4.47 11.82
CA SER A 40 12.56 -5.17 12.25
C SER A 40 11.73 -4.29 13.18
N SER A 41 10.50 -4.09 12.79
CA SER A 41 9.46 -3.45 13.63
C SER A 41 8.59 -4.49 14.35
N GLY A 42 9.03 -5.75 14.37
CA GLY A 42 8.32 -6.83 15.06
C GLY A 42 7.49 -7.72 14.16
N ALA A 43 6.30 -8.10 14.58
CA ALA A 43 5.47 -9.02 13.84
C ALA A 43 3.99 -8.60 13.85
N LEU A 44 3.38 -8.62 12.68
CA LEU A 44 1.96 -8.38 12.46
C LEU A 44 1.34 -9.66 11.89
N LYS A 45 0.56 -10.38 12.70
CA LYS A 45 0.01 -11.68 12.30
C LYS A 45 -1.43 -11.85 12.78
N TYR A 46 -2.23 -12.51 11.94
CA TYR A 46 -3.62 -12.82 12.23
C TYR A 46 -4.45 -11.57 12.57
N LEU A 47 -4.20 -10.49 11.82
CA LEU A 47 -4.91 -9.24 11.97
C LEU A 47 -6.03 -9.13 10.94
N ARG A 48 -7.17 -8.64 11.36
CA ARG A 48 -8.23 -8.18 10.49
C ARG A 48 -8.53 -6.71 10.79
N VAL A 49 -8.43 -5.88 9.74
CA VAL A 49 -8.89 -4.48 9.71
C VAL A 49 -10.19 -4.45 8.91
N GLN A 50 -11.19 -3.73 9.37
CA GLN A 50 -12.44 -3.62 8.64
C GLN A 50 -13.15 -2.32 8.91
N TYR A 51 -13.80 -1.78 7.86
CA TYR A 51 -14.54 -0.52 7.91
C TYR A 51 -13.69 0.63 8.45
N ALA A 52 -12.40 0.62 8.11
CA ALA A 52 -11.49 1.70 8.38
C ALA A 52 -11.41 2.65 7.17
N GLY A 53 -10.46 3.54 7.19
CA GLY A 53 -10.34 4.59 6.20
C GLY A 53 -11.11 5.83 6.63
N TYR A 54 -10.44 6.96 6.61
CA TYR A 54 -11.05 8.24 6.94
C TYR A 54 -10.29 9.35 6.21
N GLU A 55 -11.02 10.15 5.47
CA GLU A 55 -10.46 11.35 4.88
C GLU A 55 -10.18 12.37 5.99
N VAL A 56 -8.91 12.54 6.33
CA VAL A 56 -8.47 13.47 7.39
C VAL A 56 -8.53 14.90 6.88
N PHE A 57 -8.10 15.11 5.62
CA PHE A 57 -8.19 16.35 4.88
C PHE A 57 -8.56 16.01 3.43
N PRO A 58 -9.12 16.94 2.63
CA PRO A 58 -9.41 16.70 1.24
C PRO A 58 -8.22 16.16 0.44
N GLY A 59 -8.32 14.94 -0.08
CA GLY A 59 -7.26 14.25 -0.80
C GLY A 59 -6.12 13.76 0.10
N ASN A 60 -6.43 13.41 1.34
CA ASN A 60 -5.47 12.85 2.29
C ASN A 60 -6.21 11.91 3.24
N GLU A 61 -6.28 10.69 2.85
CA GLU A 61 -7.07 9.62 3.44
C GLU A 61 -6.19 8.66 4.25
N LEU A 62 -6.83 7.86 5.09
CA LEU A 62 -6.17 6.79 5.82
C LEU A 62 -6.44 5.44 5.14
N ASN A 63 -5.39 4.74 4.82
CA ASN A 63 -5.46 3.38 4.31
C ASN A 63 -5.93 2.37 5.35
N GLY A 64 -6.27 1.18 4.92
CA GLY A 64 -6.51 0.07 5.82
C GLY A 64 -5.25 -0.29 6.60
N ILE A 65 -4.13 -0.41 5.90
CA ILE A 65 -2.79 -0.55 6.49
C ILE A 65 -1.79 0.22 5.63
N THR A 66 -1.03 1.10 6.22
CA THR A 66 0.08 1.80 5.58
C THR A 66 1.42 1.23 6.04
N PHE A 67 2.27 0.81 5.11
CA PHE A 67 3.64 0.39 5.36
C PHE A 67 4.62 1.48 4.91
N GLY A 68 5.00 2.35 5.80
CA GLY A 68 5.92 3.46 5.52
C GLY A 68 7.39 3.09 5.71
N GLY A 69 8.09 2.69 4.65
CA GLY A 69 9.51 2.36 4.70
C GLY A 69 9.89 1.17 5.58
N VAL A 70 9.00 0.21 5.75
CA VAL A 70 9.19 -0.93 6.66
C VAL A 70 10.23 -1.90 6.13
N GLY A 71 11.18 -2.31 6.99
CA GLY A 71 12.28 -3.19 6.64
C GLY A 71 11.93 -4.68 6.60
N SER A 72 12.75 -5.46 5.87
CA SER A 72 12.52 -6.89 5.62
C SER A 72 12.65 -7.81 6.85
N GLY A 73 13.15 -7.31 7.96
CA GLY A 73 13.15 -8.02 9.24
C GLY A 73 11.79 -8.08 9.93
N THR A 74 10.81 -7.30 9.45
CA THR A 74 9.44 -7.29 9.96
C THR A 74 8.66 -8.47 9.39
N SER A 75 7.95 -9.21 10.24
CA SER A 75 7.12 -10.34 9.82
C SER A 75 5.66 -9.92 9.66
N VAL A 76 5.12 -10.04 8.44
CA VAL A 76 3.72 -9.69 8.14
C VAL A 76 3.03 -10.88 7.47
N GLU A 77 2.10 -11.52 8.17
CA GLU A 77 1.45 -12.73 7.69
C GLU A 77 -0.01 -12.85 8.18
N TYR A 78 -0.87 -13.42 7.34
CA TYR A 78 -2.27 -13.68 7.65
C TYR A 78 -3.04 -12.41 8.01
N ILE A 79 -3.03 -11.50 7.06
CA ILE A 79 -3.69 -10.18 7.18
C ILE A 79 -4.95 -10.18 6.33
N GLN A 80 -6.00 -9.59 6.84
CA GLN A 80 -7.19 -9.25 6.08
C GLN A 80 -7.55 -7.79 6.27
N VAL A 81 -7.80 -7.10 5.16
CA VAL A 81 -8.46 -5.79 5.17
C VAL A 81 -9.77 -5.91 4.42
N HIS A 82 -10.84 -5.34 4.97
CA HIS A 82 -12.19 -5.48 4.45
C HIS A 82 -13.00 -4.19 4.52
N ASN A 83 -13.52 -3.76 3.37
CA ASN A 83 -14.34 -2.56 3.23
C ASN A 83 -13.66 -1.33 3.85
N ASN A 84 -12.46 -1.04 3.39
CA ASN A 84 -11.79 0.20 3.73
C ASN A 84 -12.33 1.34 2.86
N ALA A 85 -12.38 2.57 3.40
CA ALA A 85 -12.89 3.74 2.67
C ALA A 85 -11.82 4.43 1.81
N ASP A 86 -10.66 3.83 1.73
CA ASP A 86 -9.53 4.19 0.91
C ASP A 86 -8.81 2.88 0.54
N ASP A 87 -7.50 2.89 0.31
CA ASP A 87 -6.75 1.69 -0.05
C ASP A 87 -6.84 0.58 0.99
N CYS A 88 -6.78 -0.64 0.51
CA CYS A 88 -6.66 -1.77 1.41
C CYS A 88 -5.29 -1.78 2.09
N VAL A 89 -4.22 -1.77 1.31
CA VAL A 89 -2.84 -1.72 1.82
C VAL A 89 -1.99 -0.87 0.90
N GLU A 90 -1.33 0.12 1.45
CA GLU A 90 -0.39 0.96 0.73
C GLU A 90 1.05 0.80 1.24
N PHE A 91 2.00 0.78 0.32
CA PHE A 91 3.43 0.62 0.57
C PHE A 91 4.21 1.86 0.13
N PHE A 92 4.55 2.72 1.05
CA PHE A 92 5.46 3.84 0.81
C PHE A 92 6.91 3.38 0.95
N GLY A 93 7.47 2.79 -0.10
CA GLY A 93 8.82 2.27 -0.08
C GLY A 93 9.02 1.06 0.85
N GLY A 94 10.26 0.84 1.26
CA GLY A 94 10.61 -0.25 2.16
C GLY A 94 10.85 -1.60 1.46
N THR A 95 11.03 -2.63 2.29
CA THR A 95 11.43 -3.97 1.84
C THR A 95 10.68 -5.07 2.59
N VAL A 96 9.61 -4.75 3.30
CA VAL A 96 8.82 -5.72 4.06
C VAL A 96 8.22 -6.78 3.15
N ASP A 97 8.25 -8.03 3.57
CA ASP A 97 7.56 -9.13 2.91
C ASP A 97 6.19 -9.35 3.53
N VAL A 98 5.18 -9.53 2.70
CA VAL A 98 3.82 -9.85 3.15
C VAL A 98 3.35 -11.17 2.57
N LYS A 99 2.83 -12.05 3.42
CA LYS A 99 2.26 -13.33 3.02
C LYS A 99 0.85 -13.51 3.54
N HIS A 100 0.03 -14.20 2.73
CA HIS A 100 -1.36 -14.49 3.09
C HIS A 100 -2.15 -13.22 3.39
N LEU A 101 -2.22 -12.34 2.38
CA LEU A 101 -3.00 -11.11 2.42
C LEU A 101 -4.34 -11.29 1.71
N ILE A 102 -5.40 -10.82 2.32
CA ILE A 102 -6.73 -10.76 1.72
C ILE A 102 -7.22 -9.32 1.77
N CYS A 103 -7.46 -8.76 0.60
CA CYS A 103 -8.05 -7.44 0.41
C CYS A 103 -9.44 -7.58 -0.21
N THR A 104 -10.45 -6.98 0.40
CA THR A 104 -11.81 -7.07 -0.11
C THR A 104 -12.56 -5.76 0.05
N GLY A 105 -13.05 -5.22 -1.05
CA GLY A 105 -13.99 -4.11 -1.05
C GLY A 105 -13.39 -2.78 -0.59
N ALA A 106 -12.17 -2.47 -0.97
CA ALA A 106 -11.61 -1.13 -0.83
C ALA A 106 -12.39 -0.12 -1.68
N ASP A 107 -12.45 1.12 -1.24
CA ASP A 107 -13.16 2.19 -1.93
C ASP A 107 -12.29 2.87 -2.98
N ASP A 108 -10.98 2.76 -2.85
CA ASP A 108 -9.99 3.13 -3.84
C ASP A 108 -9.20 1.90 -4.28
N ASP A 109 -7.90 1.84 -4.13
CA ASP A 109 -7.10 0.72 -4.60
C ASP A 109 -7.06 -0.44 -3.60
N ASN A 110 -6.80 -1.65 -4.09
CA ASN A 110 -6.64 -2.76 -3.16
C ASN A 110 -5.19 -2.91 -2.71
N LEU A 111 -4.25 -2.68 -3.59
CA LEU A 111 -2.82 -2.61 -3.27
C LEU A 111 -2.26 -1.39 -3.97
N ASP A 112 -1.74 -0.45 -3.21
CA ASP A 112 -0.96 0.64 -3.76
C ASP A 112 0.53 0.50 -3.40
N ILE A 113 1.38 0.69 -4.39
CA ILE A 113 2.83 0.45 -4.31
C ILE A 113 3.57 1.68 -4.78
N ASP A 114 4.17 2.37 -3.84
CA ASP A 114 4.78 3.66 -4.09
C ASP A 114 6.20 3.79 -3.53
N TRP A 115 6.87 4.87 -3.84
CA TRP A 115 8.14 5.33 -3.25
C TRP A 115 9.28 4.30 -3.23
N GLY A 116 9.34 3.42 -4.23
CA GLY A 116 10.44 2.48 -4.39
C GLY A 116 10.33 1.23 -3.50
N TYR A 117 9.13 0.74 -3.25
CA TYR A 117 8.93 -0.51 -2.54
C TYR A 117 9.58 -1.70 -3.26
N GLN A 118 10.31 -2.53 -2.53
CA GLN A 118 11.08 -3.66 -3.05
C GLN A 118 10.87 -4.97 -2.26
N GLY A 119 9.76 -5.08 -1.55
CA GLY A 119 9.43 -6.29 -0.80
C GLY A 119 8.83 -7.40 -1.67
N ARG A 120 8.40 -8.46 -1.02
CA ARG A 120 7.78 -9.63 -1.65
C ARG A 120 6.36 -9.80 -1.16
N LEU A 121 5.43 -9.97 -2.11
CA LEU A 121 4.02 -10.23 -1.82
C LEU A 121 3.67 -11.64 -2.32
N GLN A 122 3.19 -12.50 -1.42
CA GLN A 122 2.89 -13.88 -1.77
C GLN A 122 1.59 -14.38 -1.13
N TYR A 123 0.81 -15.13 -1.90
CA TYR A 123 -0.51 -15.63 -1.51
C TYR A 123 -1.48 -14.49 -1.20
N VAL A 124 -1.75 -13.69 -2.21
CA VAL A 124 -2.63 -12.52 -2.11
C VAL A 124 -3.95 -12.81 -2.82
N ILE A 125 -5.04 -12.51 -2.15
CA ILE A 125 -6.37 -12.54 -2.73
C ILE A 125 -6.94 -11.13 -2.66
N VAL A 126 -7.34 -10.60 -3.82
CA VAL A 126 -8.02 -9.33 -3.93
C VAL A 126 -9.40 -9.55 -4.51
N GLN A 127 -10.40 -8.97 -3.88
CA GLN A 127 -11.76 -8.90 -4.40
C GLN A 127 -12.24 -7.45 -4.38
N GLN A 128 -12.38 -6.88 -5.56
CA GLN A 128 -12.93 -5.53 -5.68
C GLN A 128 -14.39 -5.47 -5.25
N ALA A 129 -14.82 -4.31 -4.78
CA ALA A 129 -16.23 -4.02 -4.56
C ALA A 129 -17.00 -3.99 -5.89
N ASN A 130 -18.32 -4.16 -5.86
CA ASN A 130 -19.13 -4.19 -7.09
C ASN A 130 -19.41 -2.79 -7.66
N ASP A 131 -19.29 -1.75 -6.86
CA ASP A 131 -19.78 -0.42 -7.16
C ASP A 131 -18.79 0.70 -6.81
N LYS A 132 -17.57 0.33 -6.43
CA LYS A 132 -16.50 1.25 -6.02
C LYS A 132 -15.15 0.56 -6.14
N GLY A 133 -14.09 1.32 -5.89
CA GLY A 133 -12.70 0.88 -6.04
C GLY A 133 -12.16 1.28 -7.41
N ASP A 134 -10.89 1.60 -7.48
CA ASP A 134 -10.19 1.97 -8.71
C ASP A 134 -9.37 0.79 -9.22
N HIS A 135 -8.18 0.54 -8.73
CA HIS A 135 -7.33 -0.53 -9.25
C HIS A 135 -7.27 -1.74 -8.30
N ILE A 136 -6.98 -2.89 -8.88
CA ILE A 136 -6.58 -4.08 -8.11
C ILE A 136 -5.18 -3.90 -7.56
N VAL A 137 -4.31 -3.31 -8.37
CA VAL A 137 -2.96 -2.89 -8.00
C VAL A 137 -2.66 -1.59 -8.74
N GLU A 138 -2.42 -0.53 -8.01
CA GLU A 138 -1.73 0.64 -8.49
C GLU A 138 -0.23 0.50 -8.20
N SER A 139 0.62 1.03 -9.04
CA SER A 139 2.06 0.98 -8.79
C SER A 139 2.76 2.15 -9.44
N ASP A 140 3.17 3.05 -8.61
CA ASP A 140 3.97 4.21 -8.97
C ASP A 140 5.39 4.13 -8.41
N ASN A 141 6.24 5.03 -8.80
CA ASN A 141 7.56 5.16 -8.21
C ASN A 141 7.63 6.33 -7.24
N VAL A 142 7.06 7.44 -7.65
CA VAL A 142 6.82 8.65 -6.85
C VAL A 142 5.69 9.39 -7.53
N ASN A 143 4.79 9.99 -6.80
CA ASN A 143 3.72 10.74 -7.41
C ASN A 143 4.26 11.91 -8.27
N SER A 144 3.48 12.32 -9.26
CA SER A 144 3.89 13.31 -10.28
C SER A 144 4.29 14.67 -9.70
N ASP A 145 3.78 15.03 -8.54
CA ASP A 145 4.02 16.31 -7.88
C ASP A 145 5.27 16.32 -7.01
N SER A 146 5.91 15.17 -6.87
CA SER A 146 7.15 15.04 -6.12
C SER A 146 8.29 15.84 -6.75
N ALA A 147 9.01 16.60 -5.95
CA ALA A 147 10.21 17.31 -6.38
C ALA A 147 11.35 16.40 -6.85
N VAL A 148 11.29 15.12 -6.54
CA VAL A 148 12.29 14.11 -6.94
C VAL A 148 11.97 13.46 -8.30
N GLY A 149 10.72 13.47 -8.71
CA GLY A 149 10.26 12.96 -10.00
C GLY A 149 10.31 11.43 -10.15
N TYR A 150 9.77 10.95 -11.25
CA TYR A 150 9.62 9.52 -11.58
C TYR A 150 10.93 8.72 -11.69
N LEU A 151 12.06 9.40 -11.79
CA LEU A 151 13.37 8.74 -11.92
C LEU A 151 14.07 8.52 -10.59
N SER A 152 13.37 8.72 -9.48
CA SER A 152 13.93 8.49 -8.14
C SER A 152 14.34 7.03 -7.97
N GLU A 153 15.42 6.84 -7.22
CA GLU A 153 15.92 5.51 -6.87
C GLU A 153 15.83 5.29 -5.34
N PRO A 154 15.53 4.08 -4.88
CA PRO A 154 15.22 2.88 -5.66
C PRO A 154 13.86 3.00 -6.34
N ARG A 155 13.71 2.34 -7.47
CA ARG A 155 12.40 2.22 -8.13
C ARG A 155 11.56 1.15 -7.44
N SER A 156 10.25 1.33 -7.48
CA SER A 156 9.32 0.29 -7.07
C SER A 156 9.52 -0.96 -7.92
N ASN A 157 9.87 -2.06 -7.28
CA ASN A 157 10.18 -3.32 -7.95
C ASN A 157 9.86 -4.52 -7.03
N PRO A 158 8.60 -4.67 -6.61
CA PRO A 158 8.21 -5.80 -5.77
C PRO A 158 8.30 -7.12 -6.52
N ILE A 159 8.50 -8.20 -5.78
CA ILE A 159 8.34 -9.57 -6.30
C ILE A 159 6.97 -10.09 -5.87
N VAL A 160 6.13 -10.41 -6.83
CA VAL A 160 4.76 -10.87 -6.58
C VAL A 160 4.55 -12.30 -7.06
N ALA A 161 3.86 -13.12 -6.27
CA ALA A 161 3.57 -14.51 -6.60
C ALA A 161 2.27 -15.03 -5.96
N ASN A 162 1.59 -15.95 -6.65
CA ASN A 162 0.38 -16.58 -6.16
C ASN A 162 -0.73 -15.57 -5.83
N PHE A 163 -1.02 -14.70 -6.79
CA PHE A 163 -2.10 -13.72 -6.70
C PHE A 163 -3.38 -14.28 -7.31
N THR A 164 -4.50 -13.99 -6.67
CA THR A 164 -5.86 -14.23 -7.19
C THR A 164 -6.64 -12.94 -7.16
N PHE A 165 -7.07 -12.48 -8.33
CA PHE A 165 -7.86 -11.28 -8.48
C PHE A 165 -9.30 -11.63 -8.85
N VAL A 166 -10.24 -11.03 -8.14
CA VAL A 166 -11.65 -11.11 -8.42
C VAL A 166 -12.15 -9.68 -8.66
N SER A 167 -12.30 -9.33 -9.91
CA SER A 167 -12.86 -8.04 -10.31
C SER A 167 -14.38 -8.06 -10.25
N SER A 168 -14.99 -6.89 -10.09
CA SER A 168 -16.42 -6.72 -10.26
C SER A 168 -16.79 -6.87 -11.74
N CYS A 169 -17.88 -7.57 -12.04
CA CYS A 169 -18.36 -7.72 -13.43
C CYS A 169 -18.74 -6.42 -14.11
N LEU A 170 -18.93 -5.34 -13.36
CA LEU A 170 -19.37 -4.06 -13.90
C LEU A 170 -18.26 -3.27 -14.57
N LEU A 171 -17.01 -3.47 -14.19
CA LEU A 171 -15.87 -2.79 -14.80
C LEU A 171 -15.41 -3.43 -16.12
N TYR A 172 -15.90 -4.60 -16.45
CA TYR A 172 -15.48 -5.33 -17.65
C TYR A 172 -16.28 -5.00 -18.90
N THR A 173 -17.30 -4.18 -18.83
CA THR A 173 -18.18 -3.88 -19.96
C THR A 173 -17.90 -2.53 -20.65
N SER A 174 -16.99 -1.75 -20.13
CA SER A 174 -16.53 -0.56 -20.82
C SER A 174 -15.15 -0.78 -21.36
N ASP A 175 -15.05 -1.01 -22.67
CA ASP A 175 -14.02 -0.51 -23.50
C ASP A 175 -12.79 -1.25 -23.95
N ALA A 176 -12.69 -2.50 -23.84
CA ALA A 176 -11.74 -3.16 -24.75
C ALA A 176 -12.26 -3.29 -26.21
N ALA A 177 -13.54 -2.97 -26.43
CA ALA A 177 -14.19 -3.18 -27.73
C ALA A 177 -14.51 -1.91 -28.52
N ASP A 178 -14.44 -0.73 -27.91
CA ASP A 178 -14.86 0.52 -28.56
C ASP A 178 -13.72 1.34 -29.19
N ASP A 179 -12.50 0.88 -29.08
CA ASP A 179 -11.34 1.57 -29.68
C ASP A 179 -11.05 1.12 -31.14
N THR A 180 -12.06 0.64 -31.83
CA THR A 180 -11.96 0.31 -33.26
C THR A 180 -12.72 1.28 -34.16
N SER A 181 -12.98 2.50 -33.71
CA SER A 181 -13.50 3.56 -34.60
C SER A 181 -12.47 4.67 -34.77
N GLY A 182 -11.49 4.44 -35.61
CA GLY A 182 -10.60 5.44 -36.19
C GLY A 182 -10.71 5.39 -37.70
#